data_e6d017ec4d35dc444b0c39f4a3a7ab15
#
_entry.id   e6d017ec4d35dc444b0c39f4a3a7ab15
#
_cell.length_a   1.000
_cell.length_b   1.000
_cell.length_c   1.000
_cell.angle_alpha   90.00
_cell.angle_beta   90.00
_cell.angle_gamma   90.00
#
_symmetry.space_group_name_H-M   'P 1'
#
loop_
_entity.id
_entity.type
_entity.pdbx_description
1 polymer ?
#
loop_
_entity_poly.entity_id
_entity_poly.type
_entity_poly.pdbx_seq_one_letter_code
_entity_poly.pdbx_strand_id
1 'polypeptide(L)'
;MLDLIQNNPYRLLGIYSNSPAKEKVANHNKLKAFLNAGKVISFPLDLPTLFPTTARTIEIISQASAELTLPNEQLKYAQFWFMKATPLDDIAMNHLFSGNINGAISIWEKKDNASSLQNRITCALIQGNYSTALFLAEKLYSLNDKEFVCIVLGENNTADVEKLRYSFLDELCTAIGATEVLSCLKNNDWKQYVSKKSIKPLIDMLQSAVEAAKSSKGKGITARYNAGAKLMNDTKATLTQLGTLLPISDLQYQMIADKIGLEILQCSIDYYNGSEAANAVHKAMKLQS
;
A
#
# COMPACT_ATOMS: atom_id res chain seq x y z
N MET A 1 2.03 -7.57 -3.96
CA MET A 1 1.34 -6.95 -5.12
C MET A 1 0.37 -7.90 -5.79
N LEU A 2 0.81 -9.07 -6.22
CA LEU A 2 -0.11 -10.03 -6.87
C LEU A 2 -1.34 -10.36 -6.01
N ASP A 3 -1.19 -10.41 -4.71
CA ASP A 3 -2.29 -10.70 -3.78
C ASP A 3 -3.46 -9.71 -3.92
N LEU A 4 -3.17 -8.41 -4.05
CA LEU A 4 -4.17 -7.36 -4.26
C LEU A 4 -4.98 -7.53 -5.56
N ILE A 5 -4.38 -8.19 -6.57
CA ILE A 5 -5.02 -8.49 -7.84
C ILE A 5 -5.64 -9.90 -7.80
N GLN A 6 -4.91 -10.90 -7.29
CA GLN A 6 -5.37 -12.28 -7.23
C GLN A 6 -6.62 -12.46 -6.35
N ASN A 7 -6.66 -11.79 -5.21
CA ASN A 7 -7.75 -11.83 -4.25
C ASN A 7 -8.73 -10.65 -4.40
N ASN A 8 -8.64 -9.92 -5.53
CA ASN A 8 -9.56 -8.83 -5.81
C ASN A 8 -11.03 -9.32 -5.79
N PRO A 9 -11.94 -8.66 -5.05
CA PRO A 9 -13.34 -9.07 -4.95
C PRO A 9 -14.05 -9.22 -6.31
N TYR A 10 -13.74 -8.37 -7.29
CA TYR A 10 -14.28 -8.50 -8.63
C TYR A 10 -13.81 -9.79 -9.31
N ARG A 11 -12.53 -10.18 -9.16
CA ARG A 11 -12.02 -11.46 -9.65
C ARG A 11 -12.68 -12.64 -8.97
N LEU A 12 -12.82 -12.59 -7.65
CA LEU A 12 -13.45 -13.65 -6.86
C LEU A 12 -14.90 -13.90 -7.30
N LEU A 13 -15.62 -12.84 -7.70
CA LEU A 13 -16.97 -12.94 -8.23
C LEU A 13 -17.03 -13.20 -9.76
N GLY A 14 -15.88 -13.19 -10.45
CA GLY A 14 -15.79 -13.44 -11.90
C GLY A 14 -16.39 -12.32 -12.75
N ILE A 15 -16.28 -11.06 -12.34
CA ILE A 15 -16.89 -9.89 -12.96
C ILE A 15 -15.87 -8.78 -13.24
N TYR A 16 -16.22 -7.86 -14.14
CA TYR A 16 -15.48 -6.61 -14.33
C TYR A 16 -15.77 -5.62 -13.22
N SER A 17 -14.89 -4.65 -13.01
CA SER A 17 -15.07 -3.62 -11.98
C SER A 17 -16.31 -2.74 -12.23
N ASN A 18 -16.73 -2.61 -13.47
CA ASN A 18 -17.92 -1.88 -13.90
C ASN A 18 -19.11 -2.78 -14.26
N SER A 19 -19.09 -4.06 -13.87
CA SER A 19 -20.25 -4.94 -14.08
C SER A 19 -21.49 -4.41 -13.36
N PRO A 20 -22.66 -4.41 -14.01
CA PRO A 20 -23.88 -3.90 -13.39
C PRO A 20 -24.30 -4.72 -12.15
N ALA A 21 -25.03 -4.09 -11.23
CA ALA A 21 -25.45 -4.72 -9.97
C ALA A 21 -26.18 -6.06 -10.18
N LYS A 22 -26.99 -6.16 -11.25
CA LYS A 22 -27.67 -7.41 -11.62
C LYS A 22 -26.69 -8.55 -11.91
N GLU A 23 -25.59 -8.28 -12.58
CA GLU A 23 -24.56 -9.29 -12.88
C GLU A 23 -23.80 -9.69 -11.62
N LYS A 24 -23.44 -8.71 -10.75
CA LYS A 24 -22.80 -8.98 -9.45
C LYS A 24 -23.65 -9.96 -8.62
N VAL A 25 -24.95 -9.70 -8.49
CA VAL A 25 -25.88 -10.57 -7.76
C VAL A 25 -26.04 -11.93 -8.43
N ALA A 26 -26.18 -11.96 -9.76
CA ALA A 26 -26.34 -13.21 -10.51
C ALA A 26 -25.12 -14.13 -10.37
N ASN A 27 -23.90 -13.59 -10.49
CA ASN A 27 -22.67 -14.36 -10.33
C ASN A 27 -22.46 -14.84 -8.89
N HIS A 28 -22.75 -13.99 -7.89
CA HIS A 28 -22.71 -14.40 -6.48
C HIS A 28 -23.64 -15.57 -6.20
N ASN A 29 -24.90 -15.50 -6.64
CA ASN A 29 -25.90 -16.57 -6.46
C ASN A 29 -25.51 -17.86 -7.19
N LYS A 30 -24.99 -17.73 -8.43
CA LYS A 30 -24.47 -18.86 -9.22
C LYS A 30 -23.30 -19.55 -8.50
N LEU A 31 -22.31 -18.78 -8.03
CA LEU A 31 -21.18 -19.30 -7.25
C LEU A 31 -21.65 -20.04 -6.00
N LYS A 32 -22.56 -19.44 -5.23
CA LYS A 32 -23.11 -20.04 -4.01
C LYS A 32 -23.81 -21.37 -4.29
N ALA A 33 -24.61 -21.43 -5.35
CA ALA A 33 -25.32 -22.65 -5.74
C ALA A 33 -24.33 -23.79 -6.14
N PHE A 34 -23.29 -23.47 -6.90
CA PHE A 34 -22.28 -24.44 -7.32
C PHE A 34 -21.45 -24.94 -6.15
N LEU A 35 -21.00 -24.03 -5.26
CA LEU A 35 -20.21 -24.40 -4.07
C LEU A 35 -21.03 -25.26 -3.10
N ASN A 36 -22.30 -24.97 -2.89
CA ASN A 36 -23.20 -25.80 -2.08
C ASN A 36 -23.38 -27.20 -2.68
N ALA A 37 -23.28 -27.34 -3.99
CA ALA A 37 -23.32 -28.63 -4.68
C ALA A 37 -21.95 -29.34 -4.76
N GLY A 38 -20.91 -28.79 -4.11
CA GLY A 38 -19.54 -29.32 -4.15
C GLY A 38 -18.87 -29.20 -5.53
N LYS A 39 -19.36 -28.31 -6.37
CA LYS A 39 -18.85 -28.11 -7.74
C LYS A 39 -17.96 -26.89 -7.83
N VAL A 40 -16.85 -27.01 -8.58
CA VAL A 40 -15.98 -25.87 -8.93
C VAL A 40 -16.56 -25.16 -10.15
N ILE A 41 -16.53 -23.83 -10.13
CA ILE A 41 -16.88 -22.99 -11.27
C ILE A 41 -15.70 -22.08 -11.59
N SER A 42 -15.42 -21.88 -12.87
CA SER A 42 -14.41 -20.95 -13.38
C SER A 42 -15.07 -19.90 -14.29
N PHE A 43 -14.44 -18.74 -14.35
CA PHE A 43 -14.83 -17.63 -15.23
C PHE A 43 -13.65 -17.26 -16.15
N PRO A 44 -13.90 -16.68 -17.35
CA PRO A 44 -12.81 -16.16 -18.18
C PRO A 44 -11.92 -15.16 -17.44
N LEU A 45 -12.50 -14.35 -16.54
CA LEU A 45 -11.79 -13.39 -15.70
C LEU A 45 -10.95 -14.02 -14.57
N ASP A 46 -10.96 -15.33 -14.41
CA ASP A 46 -9.97 -15.99 -13.55
C ASP A 46 -8.56 -15.91 -14.11
N LEU A 47 -8.45 -15.70 -15.43
CA LEU A 47 -7.20 -15.55 -16.17
C LEU A 47 -6.19 -16.66 -15.83
N PRO A 48 -6.53 -17.94 -16.06
CA PRO A 48 -5.74 -19.09 -15.58
C PRO A 48 -4.35 -19.18 -16.20
N THR A 49 -4.12 -18.48 -17.31
CA THR A 49 -2.80 -18.36 -17.96
C THR A 49 -1.88 -17.35 -17.24
N LEU A 50 -2.45 -16.44 -16.45
CA LEU A 50 -1.72 -15.37 -15.76
C LEU A 50 -1.69 -15.59 -14.23
N PHE A 51 -2.68 -16.27 -13.68
CA PHE A 51 -2.84 -16.47 -12.24
C PHE A 51 -3.08 -17.92 -11.87
N PRO A 52 -2.73 -18.33 -10.65
CA PRO A 52 -3.15 -19.60 -10.08
C PRO A 52 -4.67 -19.74 -10.04
N THR A 53 -5.13 -20.98 -9.91
CA THR A 53 -6.56 -21.30 -9.75
C THR A 53 -7.16 -20.48 -8.59
N THR A 54 -8.29 -19.86 -8.87
CA THR A 54 -9.01 -19.06 -7.86
C THR A 54 -9.67 -19.97 -6.84
N ALA A 55 -9.19 -19.93 -5.59
CA ALA A 55 -9.85 -20.64 -4.49
C ALA A 55 -11.11 -19.87 -4.07
N ARG A 56 -12.26 -20.54 -4.12
CA ARG A 56 -13.57 -19.98 -3.72
C ARG A 56 -14.21 -20.86 -2.68
N THR A 57 -14.61 -20.27 -1.56
CA THR A 57 -15.52 -20.85 -0.57
C THR A 57 -16.74 -19.94 -0.42
N ILE A 58 -17.78 -20.42 0.26
CA ILE A 58 -18.98 -19.60 0.51
C ILE A 58 -18.60 -18.35 1.31
N GLU A 59 -17.71 -18.46 2.26
CA GLU A 59 -17.22 -17.37 3.10
C GLU A 59 -16.49 -16.33 2.23
N ILE A 60 -15.54 -16.77 1.39
CA ILE A 60 -14.74 -15.89 0.52
C ILE A 60 -15.65 -15.11 -0.46
N ILE A 61 -16.59 -15.77 -1.14
CA ILE A 61 -17.47 -15.08 -2.08
C ILE A 61 -18.47 -14.15 -1.38
N SER A 62 -18.90 -14.49 -0.16
CA SER A 62 -19.79 -13.65 0.62
C SER A 62 -19.08 -12.39 1.12
N GLN A 63 -17.82 -12.54 1.58
CA GLN A 63 -16.98 -11.41 1.94
C GLN A 63 -16.70 -10.52 0.73
N ALA A 64 -16.29 -11.08 -0.40
CA ALA A 64 -16.06 -10.32 -1.64
C ALA A 64 -17.29 -9.53 -2.08
N SER A 65 -18.50 -10.13 -1.94
CA SER A 65 -19.76 -9.42 -2.24
C SER A 65 -20.04 -8.28 -1.25
N ALA A 66 -19.75 -8.47 0.04
CA ALA A 66 -19.92 -7.46 1.08
C ALA A 66 -18.96 -6.27 0.88
N GLU A 67 -17.68 -6.53 0.53
CA GLU A 67 -16.67 -5.51 0.23
C GLU A 67 -17.08 -4.61 -0.95
N LEU A 68 -17.83 -5.13 -1.92
CA LEU A 68 -18.33 -4.35 -3.07
C LEU A 68 -19.67 -3.66 -2.82
N THR A 69 -20.12 -3.53 -1.57
CA THR A 69 -21.40 -2.88 -1.25
C THR A 69 -21.28 -1.35 -1.23
N LEU A 70 -20.21 -0.82 -0.67
CA LEU A 70 -19.98 0.61 -0.52
C LEU A 70 -19.29 1.22 -1.75
N PRO A 71 -19.72 2.39 -2.25
CA PRO A 71 -19.13 3.04 -3.41
C PRO A 71 -17.61 3.25 -3.32
N ASN A 72 -17.10 3.68 -2.17
CA ASN A 72 -15.68 3.90 -1.99
C ASN A 72 -14.87 2.59 -2.05
N GLU A 73 -15.41 1.49 -1.51
CA GLU A 73 -14.77 0.18 -1.61
C GLU A 73 -14.82 -0.35 -3.05
N GLN A 74 -15.93 -0.14 -3.77
CA GLN A 74 -16.00 -0.48 -5.19
C GLN A 74 -14.90 0.23 -5.98
N LEU A 75 -14.70 1.53 -5.77
CA LEU A 75 -13.64 2.31 -6.42
C LEU A 75 -12.26 1.82 -6.03
N LYS A 76 -12.03 1.59 -4.73
CA LYS A 76 -10.76 1.08 -4.21
C LYS A 76 -10.32 -0.20 -4.92
N TYR A 77 -11.19 -1.20 -5.01
CA TYR A 77 -10.88 -2.46 -5.68
C TYR A 77 -10.85 -2.33 -7.22
N ALA A 78 -11.65 -1.42 -7.81
CA ALA A 78 -11.63 -1.17 -9.23
C ALA A 78 -10.29 -0.62 -9.74
N GLN A 79 -9.55 0.10 -8.91
CA GLN A 79 -8.21 0.61 -9.20
C GLN A 79 -7.19 -0.50 -9.50
N PHE A 80 -7.50 -1.75 -9.12
CA PHE A 80 -6.64 -2.92 -9.24
C PHE A 80 -7.28 -4.05 -10.03
N TRP A 81 -8.31 -3.73 -10.84
CA TRP A 81 -9.00 -4.75 -11.64
C TRP A 81 -9.40 -4.22 -13.01
N PHE A 82 -9.71 -5.16 -13.89
CA PHE A 82 -10.11 -4.88 -15.27
C PHE A 82 -11.53 -4.31 -15.36
N MET A 83 -11.73 -3.41 -16.32
CA MET A 83 -13.04 -2.88 -16.69
C MET A 83 -13.29 -3.06 -18.20
N LYS A 84 -14.56 -3.03 -18.56
CA LYS A 84 -15.02 -3.20 -19.93
C LYS A 84 -16.03 -2.10 -20.27
N ALA A 85 -15.57 -1.03 -20.90
CA ALA A 85 -16.38 0.15 -21.20
C ALA A 85 -16.48 0.44 -22.70
N THR A 86 -15.52 -0.07 -23.50
CA THR A 86 -15.44 0.21 -24.92
C THR A 86 -15.25 -1.05 -25.76
N PRO A 87 -15.54 -1.02 -27.07
CA PRO A 87 -15.24 -2.16 -27.96
C PRO A 87 -13.77 -2.57 -28.02
N LEU A 88 -12.83 -1.62 -27.73
CA LEU A 88 -11.41 -1.95 -27.64
C LEU A 88 -11.13 -2.90 -26.48
N ASP A 89 -11.87 -2.76 -25.38
CA ASP A 89 -11.71 -3.62 -24.20
C ASP A 89 -12.08 -5.07 -24.54
N ASP A 90 -13.09 -5.32 -25.38
CA ASP A 90 -13.45 -6.67 -25.85
C ASP A 90 -12.29 -7.33 -26.59
N ILE A 91 -11.68 -6.60 -27.52
CA ILE A 91 -10.57 -7.11 -28.34
C ILE A 91 -9.35 -7.40 -27.44
N ALA A 92 -9.00 -6.45 -26.57
CA ALA A 92 -7.86 -6.58 -25.68
C ALA A 92 -8.05 -7.71 -24.66
N MET A 93 -9.26 -7.87 -24.09
CA MET A 93 -9.57 -8.97 -23.18
C MET A 93 -9.43 -10.35 -23.83
N ASN A 94 -9.74 -10.51 -25.13
CA ASN A 94 -9.51 -11.75 -25.83
C ASN A 94 -8.00 -12.13 -25.89
N HIS A 95 -7.12 -11.15 -26.02
CA HIS A 95 -5.68 -11.37 -25.87
C HIS A 95 -5.30 -11.80 -24.46
N LEU A 96 -5.87 -11.19 -23.41
CA LEU A 96 -5.63 -11.60 -22.02
C LEU A 96 -6.11 -13.03 -21.75
N PHE A 97 -7.29 -13.41 -22.25
CA PHE A 97 -7.83 -14.76 -22.07
C PHE A 97 -6.95 -15.83 -22.72
N SER A 98 -6.22 -15.47 -23.77
CA SER A 98 -5.20 -16.34 -24.39
C SER A 98 -3.81 -16.23 -23.76
N GLY A 99 -3.63 -15.44 -22.69
CA GLY A 99 -2.34 -15.22 -22.03
C GLY A 99 -1.43 -14.20 -22.71
N ASN A 100 -1.88 -13.54 -23.78
CA ASN A 100 -1.10 -12.54 -24.50
C ASN A 100 -1.30 -11.13 -23.91
N ILE A 101 -0.65 -10.87 -22.77
CA ILE A 101 -0.75 -9.58 -22.07
C ILE A 101 -0.22 -8.41 -22.91
N ASN A 102 0.87 -8.60 -23.67
CA ASN A 102 1.43 -7.54 -24.50
C ASN A 102 0.53 -7.21 -25.69
N GLY A 103 -0.14 -8.20 -26.28
CA GLY A 103 -1.17 -7.98 -27.30
C GLY A 103 -2.33 -7.16 -26.77
N ALA A 104 -2.79 -7.43 -25.55
CA ALA A 104 -3.84 -6.64 -24.90
C ALA A 104 -3.40 -5.18 -24.68
N ILE A 105 -2.19 -4.97 -24.14
CA ILE A 105 -1.61 -3.62 -23.93
C ILE A 105 -1.59 -2.85 -25.25
N SER A 106 -1.10 -3.44 -26.35
CA SER A 106 -1.02 -2.79 -27.67
C SER A 106 -2.38 -2.38 -28.24
N ILE A 107 -3.45 -3.07 -27.89
CA ILE A 107 -4.81 -2.65 -28.25
C ILE A 107 -5.23 -1.44 -27.44
N TRP A 108 -5.02 -1.45 -26.11
CA TRP A 108 -5.38 -0.33 -25.25
C TRP A 108 -4.52 0.91 -25.48
N GLU A 109 -3.30 0.79 -25.98
CA GLU A 109 -2.44 1.93 -26.35
C GLU A 109 -2.98 2.79 -27.50
N LYS A 110 -3.94 2.27 -28.27
CA LYS A 110 -4.57 3.02 -29.36
C LYS A 110 -5.42 4.20 -28.87
N LYS A 111 -5.85 4.21 -27.62
CA LYS A 111 -6.68 5.28 -27.04
C LYS A 111 -6.48 5.40 -25.54
N ASP A 112 -6.12 6.58 -25.05
CA ASP A 112 -5.96 6.89 -23.64
C ASP A 112 -7.29 7.41 -23.03
N ASN A 113 -8.27 6.53 -22.90
CA ASN A 113 -9.48 6.76 -22.08
C ASN A 113 -9.35 6.06 -20.72
N ALA A 114 -10.30 6.26 -19.82
CA ALA A 114 -10.24 5.73 -18.46
C ALA A 114 -10.12 4.20 -18.44
N SER A 115 -10.87 3.46 -19.28
CA SER A 115 -10.81 2.00 -19.28
C SER A 115 -9.47 1.48 -19.82
N SER A 116 -8.96 2.06 -20.91
CA SER A 116 -7.67 1.67 -21.48
C SER A 116 -6.51 1.95 -20.52
N LEU A 117 -6.50 3.11 -19.85
CA LEU A 117 -5.50 3.45 -18.86
C LEU A 117 -5.57 2.50 -17.65
N GLN A 118 -6.77 2.28 -17.09
CA GLN A 118 -6.96 1.38 -15.95
C GLN A 118 -6.53 -0.06 -16.28
N ASN A 119 -6.91 -0.58 -17.43
CA ASN A 119 -6.55 -1.93 -17.84
C ASN A 119 -5.04 -2.09 -18.05
N ARG A 120 -4.38 -1.08 -18.62
CA ARG A 120 -2.91 -1.06 -18.75
C ARG A 120 -2.21 -0.94 -17.39
N ILE A 121 -2.76 -0.17 -16.44
CA ILE A 121 -2.26 -0.14 -15.06
C ILE A 121 -2.30 -1.54 -14.47
N THR A 122 -3.43 -2.23 -14.56
CA THR A 122 -3.57 -3.60 -14.06
C THR A 122 -2.57 -4.55 -14.70
N CYS A 123 -2.37 -4.47 -16.02
CA CYS A 123 -1.35 -5.26 -16.73
C CYS A 123 0.07 -4.97 -16.24
N ALA A 124 0.43 -3.69 -16.08
CA ALA A 124 1.75 -3.28 -15.59
C ALA A 124 2.01 -3.80 -14.17
N LEU A 125 0.99 -3.75 -13.30
CA LEU A 125 1.06 -4.30 -11.95
C LEU A 125 1.25 -5.83 -11.96
N ILE A 126 0.55 -6.56 -12.84
CA ILE A 126 0.72 -8.00 -13.03
C ILE A 126 2.15 -8.33 -13.46
N GLN A 127 2.73 -7.53 -14.33
CA GLN A 127 4.11 -7.70 -14.82
C GLN A 127 5.19 -7.20 -13.83
N GLY A 128 4.79 -6.61 -12.68
CA GLY A 128 5.73 -6.01 -11.73
C GLY A 128 6.39 -4.70 -12.22
N ASN A 129 5.85 -4.11 -13.29
CA ASN A 129 6.36 -2.84 -13.83
C ASN A 129 5.70 -1.65 -13.13
N TYR A 130 6.13 -1.40 -11.89
CA TYR A 130 5.54 -0.37 -11.03
C TYR A 130 5.73 1.05 -11.56
N SER A 131 6.87 1.34 -12.19
CA SER A 131 7.12 2.65 -12.81
C SER A 131 6.11 2.96 -13.91
N THR A 132 5.80 1.99 -14.77
CA THR A 132 4.77 2.14 -15.80
C THR A 132 3.38 2.26 -15.19
N ALA A 133 3.06 1.42 -14.19
CA ALA A 133 1.77 1.49 -13.50
C ALA A 133 1.52 2.87 -12.87
N LEU A 134 2.51 3.43 -12.16
CA LEU A 134 2.43 4.75 -11.55
C LEU A 134 2.31 5.88 -12.57
N PHE A 135 3.07 5.81 -13.67
CA PHE A 135 2.96 6.79 -14.77
C PHE A 135 1.55 6.80 -15.41
N LEU A 136 0.99 5.61 -15.66
CA LEU A 136 -0.36 5.50 -16.21
C LEU A 136 -1.44 5.92 -15.21
N ALA A 137 -1.24 5.61 -13.92
CA ALA A 137 -2.14 6.05 -12.85
C ALA A 137 -2.14 7.58 -12.70
N GLU A 138 -0.97 8.22 -12.77
CA GLU A 138 -0.88 9.68 -12.80
C GLU A 138 -1.71 10.25 -13.95
N LYS A 139 -1.59 9.69 -15.15
CA LYS A 139 -2.36 10.12 -16.32
C LYS A 139 -3.87 9.90 -16.13
N LEU A 140 -4.27 8.74 -15.61
CA LEU A 140 -5.66 8.42 -15.32
C LEU A 140 -6.28 9.41 -14.33
N TYR A 141 -5.63 9.61 -13.19
CA TYR A 141 -6.18 10.45 -12.10
C TYR A 141 -5.99 11.96 -12.29
N SER A 142 -5.20 12.39 -13.29
CA SER A 142 -5.09 13.80 -13.64
C SER A 142 -6.07 14.24 -14.73
N LEU A 143 -6.44 13.34 -15.62
CA LEU A 143 -7.21 13.69 -16.83
C LEU A 143 -8.56 12.98 -16.94
N ASN A 144 -8.68 11.76 -16.39
CA ASN A 144 -9.82 10.86 -16.63
C ASN A 144 -10.42 10.30 -15.33
N ASP A 145 -10.15 10.92 -14.20
CA ASP A 145 -10.62 10.48 -12.88
C ASP A 145 -12.16 10.43 -12.79
N LYS A 146 -12.84 11.47 -13.29
CA LYS A 146 -14.31 11.54 -13.33
C LYS A 146 -14.89 10.48 -14.26
N GLU A 147 -14.26 10.25 -15.42
CA GLU A 147 -14.68 9.19 -16.34
C GLU A 147 -14.54 7.81 -15.68
N PHE A 148 -13.42 7.56 -14.98
CA PHE A 148 -13.21 6.32 -14.24
C PHE A 148 -14.31 6.08 -13.20
N VAL A 149 -14.61 7.08 -12.38
CA VAL A 149 -15.66 6.98 -11.34
C VAL A 149 -17.03 6.74 -11.98
N CYS A 150 -17.36 7.47 -13.06
CA CYS A 150 -18.59 7.30 -13.78
C CYS A 150 -18.77 5.90 -14.37
N ILE A 151 -17.70 5.31 -14.92
CA ILE A 151 -17.72 3.95 -15.45
C ILE A 151 -17.99 2.91 -14.34
N VAL A 152 -17.40 3.09 -13.15
CA VAL A 152 -17.51 2.12 -12.04
C VAL A 152 -18.83 2.25 -11.29
N LEU A 153 -19.26 3.49 -10.98
CA LEU A 153 -20.40 3.79 -10.09
C LEU A 153 -21.64 4.33 -10.80
N GLY A 154 -21.51 4.74 -12.07
CA GLY A 154 -22.57 5.46 -12.80
C GLY A 154 -22.50 6.97 -12.60
N GLU A 155 -23.33 7.71 -13.39
CA GLU A 155 -23.31 9.19 -13.45
C GLU A 155 -23.74 9.88 -12.15
N ASN A 156 -24.69 9.27 -11.41
CA ASN A 156 -25.28 9.86 -10.20
C ASN A 156 -24.51 9.49 -8.92
N ASN A 157 -23.18 9.43 -8.98
CA ASN A 157 -22.38 9.11 -7.81
C ASN A 157 -21.95 10.38 -7.04
N THR A 158 -21.66 10.21 -5.75
CA THR A 158 -21.18 11.26 -4.84
C THR A 158 -19.75 10.99 -4.36
N ALA A 159 -18.97 10.19 -5.09
CA ALA A 159 -17.63 9.82 -4.70
C ALA A 159 -16.68 11.02 -4.76
N ASP A 160 -15.78 11.09 -3.79
CA ASP A 160 -14.72 12.09 -3.74
C ASP A 160 -13.57 11.68 -4.68
N VAL A 161 -13.60 12.23 -5.86
CA VAL A 161 -12.66 11.91 -6.95
C VAL A 161 -11.23 12.29 -6.58
N GLU A 162 -11.04 13.36 -5.79
CA GLU A 162 -9.69 13.80 -5.40
C GLU A 162 -8.96 12.78 -4.51
N LYS A 163 -9.70 11.95 -3.79
CA LYS A 163 -9.12 10.91 -2.94
C LYS A 163 -8.65 9.67 -3.69
N LEU A 164 -9.08 9.46 -4.93
CA LEU A 164 -8.75 8.25 -5.69
C LEU A 164 -7.24 8.01 -5.82
N ARG A 165 -6.48 9.04 -6.23
CA ARG A 165 -5.04 8.94 -6.39
C ARG A 165 -4.33 8.56 -5.09
N TYR A 166 -4.82 9.09 -3.97
CA TYR A 166 -4.24 8.79 -2.65
C TYR A 166 -4.60 7.39 -2.18
N SER A 167 -5.83 6.95 -2.42
CA SER A 167 -6.26 5.58 -2.17
C SER A 167 -5.40 4.58 -2.96
N PHE A 168 -5.15 4.85 -4.24
CA PHE A 168 -4.27 4.02 -5.08
C PHE A 168 -2.84 3.93 -4.52
N LEU A 169 -2.26 5.07 -4.13
CA LEU A 169 -0.91 5.12 -3.55
C LEU A 169 -0.84 4.37 -2.21
N ASP A 170 -1.86 4.49 -1.36
CA ASP A 170 -1.93 3.84 -0.07
C ASP A 170 -1.95 2.31 -0.21
N GLU A 171 -2.82 1.79 -1.07
CA GLU A 171 -2.90 0.36 -1.35
C GLU A 171 -1.59 -0.16 -1.98
N LEU A 172 -1.00 0.63 -2.89
CA LEU A 172 0.27 0.27 -3.51
C LEU A 172 1.41 0.24 -2.47
N CYS A 173 1.50 1.25 -1.60
CA CYS A 173 2.48 1.27 -0.50
C CYS A 173 2.30 0.10 0.46
N THR A 174 1.07 -0.28 0.76
CA THR A 174 0.76 -1.45 1.58
C THR A 174 1.23 -2.74 0.91
N ALA A 175 1.06 -2.84 -0.40
CA ALA A 175 1.34 -4.06 -1.16
C ALA A 175 2.83 -4.28 -1.49
N ILE A 176 3.60 -3.21 -1.77
CA ILE A 176 5.01 -3.31 -2.20
C ILE A 176 6.00 -2.52 -1.35
N GLY A 177 5.49 -1.76 -0.38
CA GLY A 177 6.30 -0.89 0.47
C GLY A 177 6.50 0.53 -0.08
N ALA A 178 6.54 1.51 0.82
CA ALA A 178 6.68 2.91 0.45
C ALA A 178 8.01 3.24 -0.23
N THR A 179 9.09 2.57 0.13
CA THR A 179 10.42 2.74 -0.49
C THR A 179 10.38 2.40 -1.97
N GLU A 180 9.75 1.27 -2.34
CA GLU A 180 9.61 0.85 -3.73
C GLU A 180 8.74 1.84 -4.51
N VAL A 181 7.61 2.25 -3.95
CA VAL A 181 6.74 3.26 -4.56
C VAL A 181 7.49 4.56 -4.79
N LEU A 182 8.22 5.07 -3.80
CA LEU A 182 9.01 6.32 -3.90
C LEU A 182 10.09 6.25 -4.98
N SER A 183 10.74 5.08 -5.12
CA SER A 183 11.78 4.88 -6.15
C SER A 183 11.22 4.97 -7.57
N CYS A 184 9.96 4.56 -7.76
CA CYS A 184 9.28 4.53 -9.05
C CYS A 184 8.52 5.83 -9.39
N LEU A 185 8.19 6.65 -8.39
CA LEU A 185 7.43 7.88 -8.60
C LEU A 185 8.26 8.96 -9.30
N LYS A 186 7.64 9.66 -10.26
CA LYS A 186 8.19 10.86 -10.90
C LYS A 186 7.48 12.14 -10.45
N ASN A 187 6.19 12.04 -10.14
CA ASN A 187 5.37 13.15 -9.71
C ASN A 187 5.76 13.62 -8.30
N ASN A 188 6.09 14.91 -8.15
CA ASN A 188 6.56 15.48 -6.89
C ASN A 188 5.47 15.54 -5.82
N ASP A 189 4.22 15.81 -6.17
CA ASP A 189 3.11 15.87 -5.21
C ASP A 189 2.83 14.48 -4.63
N TRP A 190 2.87 13.46 -5.48
CA TRP A 190 2.72 12.07 -5.06
C TRP A 190 3.91 11.62 -4.18
N LYS A 191 5.13 12.02 -4.55
CA LYS A 191 6.31 11.79 -3.69
C LYS A 191 6.14 12.42 -2.31
N GLN A 192 5.73 13.69 -2.26
CA GLN A 192 5.50 14.38 -0.99
C GLN A 192 4.42 13.71 -0.16
N TYR A 193 3.31 13.28 -0.78
CA TYR A 193 2.24 12.55 -0.09
C TYR A 193 2.75 11.26 0.55
N VAL A 194 3.40 10.38 -0.25
CA VAL A 194 3.92 9.08 0.23
C VAL A 194 4.99 9.29 1.28
N SER A 195 5.93 10.21 1.08
CA SER A 195 6.98 10.55 2.04
C SER A 195 6.39 11.01 3.36
N LYS A 196 5.49 11.99 3.34
CA LYS A 196 4.84 12.51 4.55
C LYS A 196 4.10 11.43 5.32
N LYS A 197 3.36 10.56 4.62
CA LYS A 197 2.57 9.50 5.23
C LYS A 197 3.42 8.39 5.83
N SER A 198 4.56 8.06 5.21
CA SER A 198 5.44 6.97 5.64
C SER A 198 6.48 7.41 6.67
N ILE A 199 6.99 8.63 6.58
CA ILE A 199 8.07 9.15 7.41
C ILE A 199 7.55 9.69 8.74
N LYS A 200 6.44 10.44 8.72
CA LYS A 200 5.92 11.08 9.92
C LYS A 200 5.67 10.13 11.08
N PRO A 201 5.01 8.96 10.89
CA PRO A 201 4.80 8.01 11.99
C PRO A 201 6.10 7.51 12.61
N LEU A 202 7.14 7.29 11.79
CA LEU A 202 8.45 6.84 12.27
C LEU A 202 9.13 7.92 13.12
N ILE A 203 9.09 9.17 12.65
CA ILE A 203 9.62 10.30 13.42
C ILE A 203 8.84 10.48 14.72
N ASP A 204 7.51 10.42 14.70
CA ASP A 204 6.67 10.55 15.90
C ASP A 204 6.96 9.43 16.92
N MET A 205 7.20 8.19 16.49
CA MET A 205 7.63 7.08 17.34
C MET A 205 8.99 7.35 17.99
N LEU A 206 9.99 7.78 17.19
CA LEU A 206 11.33 8.08 17.68
C LEU A 206 11.32 9.25 18.67
N GLN A 207 10.56 10.30 18.39
CA GLN A 207 10.39 11.43 19.33
C GLN A 207 9.74 11.00 20.64
N SER A 208 8.69 10.16 20.57
CA SER A 208 8.02 9.62 21.75
C SER A 208 8.97 8.80 22.63
N ALA A 209 9.86 8.00 22.00
CA ALA A 209 10.87 7.24 22.73
C ALA A 209 11.88 8.16 23.45
N VAL A 210 12.32 9.24 22.80
CA VAL A 210 13.21 10.26 23.40
C VAL A 210 12.52 10.92 24.60
N GLU A 211 11.27 11.34 24.48
CA GLU A 211 10.52 11.98 25.58
C GLU A 211 10.28 11.00 26.74
N ALA A 212 10.03 9.73 26.45
CA ALA A 212 9.95 8.69 27.48
C ALA A 212 11.27 8.54 28.26
N ALA A 213 12.42 8.57 27.57
CA ALA A 213 13.72 8.55 28.24
C ALA A 213 13.95 9.80 29.09
N LYS A 214 13.65 11.00 28.59
CA LYS A 214 13.74 12.26 29.37
C LYS A 214 12.89 12.23 30.61
N SER A 215 11.71 11.62 30.57
CA SER A 215 10.81 11.53 31.74
C SER A 215 11.40 10.71 32.90
N SER A 216 12.50 9.98 32.68
CA SER A 216 13.24 9.28 33.75
C SER A 216 14.16 10.18 34.56
N LYS A 217 14.39 11.44 34.15
CA LYS A 217 15.21 12.41 34.86
C LYS A 217 14.63 12.65 36.29
N GLY A 218 15.48 12.54 37.27
CA GLY A 218 15.07 12.68 38.69
C GLY A 218 14.48 11.42 39.33
N LYS A 219 14.32 10.30 38.61
CA LYS A 219 13.80 9.03 39.17
C LYS A 219 14.90 8.09 39.69
N GLY A 220 16.13 8.58 39.81
CA GLY A 220 17.29 7.85 40.29
C GLY A 220 18.19 7.35 39.16
N ILE A 221 19.46 7.07 39.51
CA ILE A 221 20.54 6.75 38.59
C ILE A 221 20.27 5.47 37.79
N THR A 222 19.74 4.42 38.44
CA THR A 222 19.41 3.13 37.77
C THR A 222 18.27 3.31 36.79
N ALA A 223 17.26 4.09 37.10
CA ALA A 223 16.16 4.40 36.20
C ALA A 223 16.67 5.16 34.96
N ARG A 224 17.63 6.05 35.15
CA ARG A 224 18.24 6.84 34.09
C ARG A 224 19.08 5.98 33.14
N TYR A 225 19.91 5.06 33.68
CA TYR A 225 20.64 4.07 32.87
C TYR A 225 19.73 3.19 32.06
N ASN A 226 18.69 2.61 32.70
CA ASN A 226 17.74 1.74 32.03
C ASN A 226 16.97 2.47 30.93
N ALA A 227 16.64 3.75 31.12
CA ALA A 227 15.98 4.56 30.11
C ALA A 227 16.87 4.78 28.88
N GLY A 228 18.18 5.06 29.06
CA GLY A 228 19.13 5.20 27.96
C GLY A 228 19.33 3.88 27.20
N ALA A 229 19.51 2.77 27.92
CA ALA A 229 19.64 1.44 27.30
C ALA A 229 18.37 1.05 26.53
N LYS A 230 17.20 1.33 27.06
CA LYS A 230 15.92 1.10 26.40
C LYS A 230 15.78 1.96 25.14
N LEU A 231 16.10 3.27 25.24
CA LEU A 231 16.05 4.19 24.09
C LEU A 231 16.93 3.67 22.94
N MET A 232 18.16 3.27 23.22
CA MET A 232 19.10 2.72 22.24
C MET A 232 18.53 1.48 21.54
N ASN A 233 17.94 0.55 22.30
CA ASN A 233 17.40 -0.69 21.74
C ASN A 233 16.10 -0.47 20.95
N ASP A 234 15.17 0.31 21.51
CA ASP A 234 13.84 0.49 20.91
C ASP A 234 13.89 1.34 19.64
N THR A 235 14.87 2.25 19.50
CA THR A 235 14.96 3.15 18.35
C THR A 235 15.74 2.60 17.16
N LYS A 236 16.60 1.59 17.37
CA LYS A 236 17.50 1.06 16.34
C LYS A 236 16.77 0.60 15.07
N ALA A 237 15.74 -0.21 15.20
CA ALA A 237 15.00 -0.75 14.06
C ALA A 237 14.25 0.37 13.32
N THR A 238 13.59 1.27 14.05
CA THR A 238 12.84 2.39 13.48
C THR A 238 13.75 3.40 12.78
N LEU A 239 14.93 3.68 13.35
CA LEU A 239 15.92 4.56 12.72
C LEU A 239 16.51 3.94 11.45
N THR A 240 16.76 2.62 11.45
CA THR A 240 17.17 1.89 10.25
C THR A 240 16.10 1.97 9.16
N GLN A 241 14.84 1.75 9.51
CA GLN A 241 13.71 1.88 8.58
C GLN A 241 13.59 3.32 8.04
N LEU A 242 13.75 4.33 8.89
CA LEU A 242 13.75 5.73 8.46
C LEU A 242 14.88 6.01 7.45
N GLY A 243 16.06 5.42 7.65
CA GLY A 243 17.22 5.52 6.75
C GLY A 243 16.99 4.88 5.36
N THR A 244 16.00 3.99 5.20
CA THR A 244 15.59 3.49 3.88
C THR A 244 14.68 4.47 3.12
N LEU A 245 14.01 5.38 3.83
CA LEU A 245 13.08 6.37 3.27
C LEU A 245 13.71 7.75 3.08
N LEU A 246 14.68 8.11 3.93
CA LEU A 246 15.40 9.37 3.91
C LEU A 246 16.91 9.13 3.78
N PRO A 247 17.63 9.87 2.91
CA PRO A 247 19.09 9.87 2.93
C PRO A 247 19.62 10.28 4.30
N ILE A 248 20.77 9.73 4.71
CA ILE A 248 21.44 10.10 5.97
C ILE A 248 21.76 11.61 6.02
N SER A 249 21.92 12.26 4.87
CA SER A 249 22.11 13.70 4.73
C SER A 249 20.83 14.53 4.86
N ASP A 250 19.66 13.89 4.95
CA ASP A 250 18.39 14.60 5.12
C ASP A 250 18.33 15.23 6.51
N LEU A 251 17.88 16.49 6.56
CA LEU A 251 17.82 17.27 7.79
C LEU A 251 16.90 16.64 8.85
N GLN A 252 15.77 16.05 8.44
CA GLN A 252 14.84 15.40 9.35
C GLN A 252 15.46 14.14 9.99
N TYR A 253 16.18 13.35 9.15
CA TYR A 253 16.92 12.20 9.64
C TYR A 253 17.98 12.61 10.65
N GLN A 254 18.84 13.60 10.31
CA GLN A 254 19.88 14.09 11.17
C GLN A 254 19.33 14.63 12.51
N MET A 255 18.31 15.49 12.44
CA MET A 255 17.70 16.06 13.64
C MET A 255 17.17 15.02 14.61
N ILE A 256 16.54 13.95 14.13
CA ILE A 256 16.03 12.90 15.04
C ILE A 256 17.13 11.98 15.55
N ALA A 257 18.12 11.64 14.71
CA ALA A 257 19.27 10.84 15.10
C ALA A 257 20.10 11.56 16.17
N ASP A 258 20.35 12.86 16.01
CA ASP A 258 21.03 13.70 16.98
C ASP A 258 20.27 13.79 18.31
N LYS A 259 18.93 13.96 18.28
CA LYS A 259 18.12 13.96 19.49
C LYS A 259 18.23 12.64 20.28
N ILE A 260 18.22 11.51 19.57
CA ILE A 260 18.39 10.18 20.18
C ILE A 260 19.79 10.07 20.79
N GLY A 261 20.85 10.37 20.01
CA GLY A 261 22.23 10.29 20.46
C GLY A 261 22.52 11.20 21.69
N LEU A 262 22.05 12.44 21.64
CA LEU A 262 22.20 13.39 22.75
C LEU A 262 21.48 12.93 24.02
N GLU A 263 20.28 12.34 23.91
CA GLU A 263 19.56 11.85 25.07
C GLU A 263 20.21 10.59 25.67
N ILE A 264 20.74 9.68 24.83
CA ILE A 264 21.51 8.52 25.29
C ILE A 264 22.79 9.00 26.03
N LEU A 265 23.51 9.96 25.45
CA LEU A 265 24.67 10.58 26.08
C LEU A 265 24.31 11.23 27.44
N GLN A 266 23.21 11.98 27.50
CA GLN A 266 22.76 12.59 28.73
C GLN A 266 22.40 11.54 29.80
N CYS A 267 21.76 10.43 29.41
CA CYS A 267 21.51 9.31 30.33
C CYS A 267 22.81 8.71 30.89
N SER A 268 23.83 8.61 30.04
CA SER A 268 25.17 8.13 30.41
C SER A 268 25.84 9.06 31.41
N ILE A 269 25.81 10.38 31.17
CA ILE A 269 26.37 11.40 32.04
C ILE A 269 25.67 11.41 33.38
N ASP A 270 24.33 11.40 33.39
CA ASP A 270 23.53 11.40 34.61
C ASP A 270 23.82 10.16 35.48
N TYR A 271 23.99 9.00 34.86
CA TYR A 271 24.38 7.77 35.53
C TYR A 271 25.79 7.86 36.11
N TYR A 272 26.77 8.34 35.34
CA TYR A 272 28.17 8.50 35.77
C TYR A 272 28.27 9.44 36.98
N ASN A 273 27.66 10.61 36.88
CA ASN A 273 27.72 11.64 37.92
C ASN A 273 27.02 11.23 39.26
N GLY A 274 26.02 10.33 39.15
CA GLY A 274 25.28 9.86 40.34
C GLY A 274 25.84 8.58 40.96
N SER A 275 26.91 7.98 40.40
CA SER A 275 27.39 6.67 40.79
C SER A 275 28.85 6.76 41.32
N GLU A 276 29.06 6.34 42.58
CA GLU A 276 30.40 6.28 43.20
C GLU A 276 31.16 4.99 42.95
N ALA A 277 30.61 4.05 42.18
CA ALA A 277 31.17 2.72 42.01
C ALA A 277 32.07 2.60 40.77
N ALA A 278 33.21 1.87 40.89
CA ALA A 278 34.19 1.63 39.84
C ALA A 278 33.60 1.02 38.54
N ASN A 279 32.47 0.30 38.64
CA ASN A 279 31.75 -0.26 37.50
C ASN A 279 30.85 0.74 36.72
N ALA A 280 30.70 1.96 37.24
CA ALA A 280 29.88 3.00 36.64
C ALA A 280 30.44 3.50 35.32
N VAL A 281 31.75 3.64 35.22
CA VAL A 281 32.46 4.05 33.99
C VAL A 281 32.17 3.07 32.85
N HIS A 282 32.31 1.79 33.10
CA HIS A 282 32.10 0.76 32.08
C HIS A 282 30.63 0.71 31.60
N LYS A 283 29.65 0.87 32.50
CA LYS A 283 28.24 0.91 32.14
C LYS A 283 27.85 2.20 31.39
N ALA A 284 28.43 3.34 31.79
CA ALA A 284 28.22 4.62 31.10
C ALA A 284 28.77 4.57 29.66
N MET A 285 29.97 3.98 29.46
CA MET A 285 30.57 3.81 28.14
C MET A 285 29.74 2.90 27.21
N LYS A 286 29.06 1.88 27.75
CA LYS A 286 28.16 1.02 26.95
C LYS A 286 26.95 1.75 26.36
N LEU A 287 26.55 2.89 26.89
CA LEU A 287 25.49 3.72 26.32
C LEU A 287 25.99 4.67 25.23
N GLN A 288 27.30 4.81 25.09
CA GLN A 288 27.93 5.72 24.12
C GLN A 288 28.47 4.98 22.87
N SER A 289 28.54 3.65 22.88
CA SER A 289 28.96 2.78 21.78
C SER A 289 27.78 2.32 20.92
#